data_9f0c5c2267cbc58ff7a74900778b1e9a
#
_entry.id   9f0c5c2267cbc58ff7a74900778b1e9a
#
_cell.length_a   1.000
_cell.length_b   1.000
_cell.length_c   1.000
_cell.angle_alpha   90.00
_cell.angle_beta   90.00
_cell.angle_gamma   90.00
#
_symmetry.space_group_name_H-M   'P 1'
#
loop_
_entity.id
_entity.type
_entity.pdbx_description
1 polymer ?
#
loop_
_entity_poly.entity_id
_entity_poly.type
_entity_poly.pdbx_seq_one_letter_code
_entity_poly.pdbx_strand_id
1 'polypeptide(L)'
;CKNVIKKLVAIIMMISVIMMNTMGVYAGYSDSTSHHTYAGNTRFFYLLSMEDFAVYAYLSADDQSELSLIGYVEFSLLYDYDRYNFSASDQYGYNIEAATRTPYLTRYSCASYYVCSDTGSTTTNLNLKP
;
A
#
# COMPACT_ATOMS: atom_id res chain seq x y z
N CYS A 1 8.04 -12.62 12.28
CA CYS A 1 8.87 -13.01 11.17
C CYS A 1 9.95 -11.97 10.86
N LYS A 2 11.22 -12.33 11.00
CA LYS A 2 12.34 -11.38 10.83
C LYS A 2 12.36 -10.71 9.46
N ASN A 3 12.00 -11.44 8.39
CA ASN A 3 12.00 -10.90 7.03
C ASN A 3 10.91 -9.84 6.82
N VAL A 4 9.75 -10.01 7.44
CA VAL A 4 8.65 -9.05 7.36
C VAL A 4 9.02 -7.75 8.05
N ILE A 5 9.65 -7.82 9.21
CA ILE A 5 10.10 -6.63 9.96
C ILE A 5 11.16 -5.86 9.17
N LYS A 6 12.15 -6.55 8.60
CA LYS A 6 13.20 -5.91 7.79
C LYS A 6 12.61 -5.21 6.56
N LYS A 7 11.66 -5.84 5.87
CA LYS A 7 10.99 -5.24 4.71
C LYS A 7 10.12 -4.06 5.11
N LEU A 8 9.42 -4.15 6.23
CA LEU A 8 8.61 -3.04 6.75
C LEU A 8 9.49 -1.82 7.06
N VAL A 9 10.65 -2.01 7.68
CA VAL A 9 11.60 -0.93 7.95
C VAL A 9 12.13 -0.32 6.64
N ALA A 10 12.49 -1.15 5.66
CA ALA A 10 12.95 -0.67 4.35
C ALA A 10 11.88 0.16 3.63
N ILE A 11 10.62 -0.25 3.72
CA ILE A 11 9.48 0.46 3.14
C ILE A 11 9.28 1.82 3.81
N ILE A 12 9.32 1.88 5.12
CA ILE A 12 9.22 3.13 5.88
C ILE A 12 10.36 4.07 5.49
N MET A 13 11.57 3.56 5.32
CA MET A 13 12.72 4.35 4.87
C MET A 13 12.52 4.87 3.44
N MET A 14 11.99 4.05 2.52
CA MET A 14 11.68 4.49 1.15
C MET A 14 10.65 5.62 1.13
N ILE A 15 9.57 5.49 1.89
CA ILE A 15 8.55 6.53 2.02
C ILE A 15 9.19 7.82 2.56
N SER A 16 10.03 7.73 3.56
CA SER A 16 10.74 8.87 4.14
C SER A 16 11.65 9.57 3.12
N VAL A 17 12.37 8.80 2.29
CA VAL A 17 13.22 9.36 1.22
C VAL A 17 12.37 10.07 0.16
N ILE A 18 11.25 9.49 -0.24
CA ILE A 18 10.32 10.12 -1.17
C ILE A 18 9.80 11.45 -0.60
N MET A 19 9.41 11.48 0.65
CA MET A 19 8.98 12.69 1.35
C MET A 19 10.07 13.76 1.36
N MET A 20 11.30 13.41 1.69
CA MET A 20 12.42 14.35 1.73
C MET A 20 12.67 14.99 0.37
N ASN A 21 12.47 14.26 -0.73
CA ASN A 21 12.63 14.77 -2.08
C ASN A 21 11.49 15.68 -2.51
N THR A 22 10.29 15.54 -1.93
CA THR A 22 9.11 16.31 -2.30
C THR A 22 8.86 17.50 -1.37
N MET A 23 9.45 17.52 -0.19
CA MET A 23 9.23 18.52 0.85
C MET A 23 10.11 19.76 0.77
N GLY A 24 10.69 20.08 -0.39
CA GLY A 24 11.62 21.23 -0.50
C GLY A 24 11.00 22.60 -0.18
N VAL A 25 9.69 22.76 -0.23
CA VAL A 25 9.04 24.08 -0.18
C VAL A 25 7.88 24.19 0.83
N TYR A 26 7.21 23.10 1.21
CA TYR A 26 6.10 23.16 2.16
C TYR A 26 5.90 21.80 2.83
N ALA A 27 5.23 21.84 4.00
CA ALA A 27 4.85 20.60 4.68
C ALA A 27 3.75 19.89 3.87
N GLY A 28 4.11 18.81 3.21
CA GLY A 28 3.20 18.00 2.43
C GLY A 28 2.32 17.12 3.32
N TYR A 29 1.25 16.62 2.73
CA TYR A 29 0.40 15.62 3.35
C TYR A 29 1.09 14.26 3.31
N SER A 30 1.04 13.56 4.43
CA SER A 30 1.45 12.16 4.51
C SER A 30 0.58 11.45 5.52
N ASP A 31 0.03 10.32 5.14
CA ASP A 31 -0.73 9.46 6.05
C ASP A 31 -0.55 8.00 5.66
N SER A 32 -0.71 7.12 6.65
CA SER A 32 -0.69 5.69 6.40
C SER A 32 -1.63 4.97 7.36
N THR A 33 -2.16 3.86 6.89
CA THR A 33 -2.97 2.97 7.72
C THR A 33 -2.56 1.53 7.47
N SER A 34 -2.59 0.72 8.52
CA SER A 34 -2.21 -0.68 8.43
C SER A 34 -2.99 -1.50 9.43
N HIS A 35 -3.20 -2.76 9.09
CA HIS A 35 -3.90 -3.71 9.96
C HIS A 35 -3.35 -5.11 9.77
N HIS A 36 -3.68 -5.98 10.74
CA HIS A 36 -3.47 -7.41 10.67
C HIS A 36 -4.82 -8.12 10.65
N THR A 37 -4.89 -9.23 9.93
CA THR A 37 -6.03 -10.14 9.99
C THR A 37 -5.60 -11.55 9.60
N TYR A 38 -6.54 -12.47 9.42
CA TYR A 38 -6.25 -13.88 9.15
C TYR A 38 -6.96 -14.36 7.90
N ALA A 39 -6.25 -15.15 7.09
CA ALA A 39 -6.82 -15.98 6.04
C ALA A 39 -6.70 -17.45 6.52
N GLY A 40 -7.82 -17.99 7.04
CA GLY A 40 -7.76 -19.23 7.77
C GLY A 40 -6.90 -19.08 9.03
N ASN A 41 -5.85 -19.88 9.15
CA ASN A 41 -4.89 -19.81 10.27
C ASN A 41 -3.66 -18.93 9.96
N THR A 42 -3.57 -18.38 8.75
CA THR A 42 -2.42 -17.57 8.32
C THR A 42 -2.69 -16.11 8.62
N ARG A 43 -1.86 -15.53 9.47
CA ARG A 43 -1.89 -14.11 9.76
C ARG A 43 -1.29 -13.33 8.60
N PHE A 44 -1.92 -12.22 8.24
CA PHE A 44 -1.36 -11.33 7.24
C PHE A 44 -1.48 -9.86 7.65
N PHE A 45 -0.56 -9.06 7.12
CA PHE A 45 -0.44 -7.62 7.36
C PHE A 45 -0.62 -6.88 6.05
N TYR A 46 -1.34 -5.77 6.09
CA TYR A 46 -1.57 -4.94 4.91
C TYR A 46 -1.50 -3.46 5.27
N LEU A 47 -0.98 -2.67 4.33
CA LEU A 47 -0.69 -1.27 4.55
C LEU A 47 -1.01 -0.46 3.28
N LEU A 48 -1.55 0.74 3.48
CA LEU A 48 -1.72 1.76 2.46
C LEU A 48 -1.13 3.06 2.98
N SER A 49 -0.31 3.70 2.18
CA SER A 49 0.33 4.98 2.51
C SER A 49 0.16 5.94 1.34
N MET A 50 -0.19 7.18 1.63
CA MET A 50 -0.40 8.22 0.64
C MET A 50 0.32 9.50 1.05
N GLU A 51 1.04 10.08 0.10
CA GLU A 51 1.73 11.36 0.22
C GLU A 51 1.18 12.33 -0.84
N ASP A 52 1.70 13.56 -0.87
CA ASP A 52 1.23 14.57 -1.82
C ASP A 52 1.27 14.11 -3.29
N PHE A 53 2.29 13.36 -3.67
CA PHE A 53 2.52 12.96 -5.07
C PHE A 53 2.77 11.48 -5.25
N ALA A 54 2.41 10.66 -4.27
CA ALA A 54 2.70 9.23 -4.32
C ALA A 54 1.73 8.41 -3.48
N VAL A 55 1.57 7.15 -3.84
CA VAL A 55 0.88 6.15 -3.03
C VAL A 55 1.73 4.88 -2.99
N TYR A 56 1.66 4.18 -1.87
CA TYR A 56 2.35 2.92 -1.65
C TYR A 56 1.41 1.94 -0.95
N ALA A 57 1.40 0.69 -1.42
CA ALA A 57 0.62 -0.39 -0.81
C ALA A 57 1.51 -1.61 -0.60
N TYR A 58 1.30 -2.30 0.51
CA TYR A 58 2.08 -3.47 0.90
C TYR A 58 1.18 -4.54 1.51
N LEU A 59 1.48 -5.78 1.20
CA LEU A 59 0.80 -6.95 1.73
C LEU A 59 1.83 -8.03 2.05
N SER A 60 1.77 -8.59 3.25
CA SER A 60 2.62 -9.72 3.64
C SER A 60 1.82 -10.76 4.42
N ALA A 61 2.22 -12.01 4.29
CA ALA A 61 1.64 -13.12 5.02
C ALA A 61 2.73 -13.91 5.74
N ASP A 62 2.39 -14.48 6.89
CA ASP A 62 3.35 -15.27 7.69
C ASP A 62 3.69 -16.59 7.02
N ASP A 63 2.77 -17.14 6.23
CA ASP A 63 2.98 -18.36 5.44
C ASP A 63 2.91 -18.04 3.95
N GLN A 64 3.58 -18.86 3.15
CA GLN A 64 3.53 -18.75 1.70
C GLN A 64 2.08 -18.87 1.21
N SER A 65 1.63 -17.89 0.44
CA SER A 65 0.22 -17.75 0.06
C SER A 65 0.09 -17.14 -1.32
N GLU A 66 -1.08 -17.31 -1.93
CA GLU A 66 -1.47 -16.49 -3.07
C GLU A 66 -1.81 -15.09 -2.57
N LEU A 67 -1.10 -14.09 -3.07
CA LEU A 67 -1.23 -12.70 -2.67
C LEU A 67 -1.63 -11.85 -3.87
N SER A 68 -2.58 -10.94 -3.64
CA SER A 68 -2.98 -9.97 -4.67
C SER A 68 -3.38 -8.65 -3.99
N LEU A 69 -2.96 -7.56 -4.58
CA LEU A 69 -3.47 -6.25 -4.20
C LEU A 69 -3.79 -5.43 -5.46
N ILE A 70 -4.83 -4.65 -5.38
CA ILE A 70 -5.26 -3.76 -6.45
C ILE A 70 -5.84 -2.50 -5.83
N GLY A 71 -5.52 -1.37 -6.41
CA GLY A 71 -6.05 -0.11 -5.91
C GLY A 71 -5.89 1.02 -6.90
N TYR A 72 -6.28 2.21 -6.45
CA TYR A 72 -6.07 3.43 -7.22
C TYR A 72 -5.80 4.61 -6.29
N VAL A 73 -5.19 5.64 -6.87
CA VAL A 73 -5.00 6.94 -6.24
C VAL A 73 -5.64 7.99 -7.13
N GLU A 74 -6.49 8.84 -6.52
CA GLU A 74 -7.03 10.03 -7.18
C GLU A 74 -6.13 11.22 -6.92
N PHE A 75 -5.95 12.05 -7.93
CA PHE A 75 -5.21 13.30 -7.81
C PHE A 75 -5.98 14.46 -8.46
N SER A 76 -5.73 15.65 -7.95
CA SER A 76 -6.47 16.85 -8.35
C SER A 76 -5.98 17.40 -9.68
N LEU A 77 -6.90 17.72 -10.56
CA LEU A 77 -6.67 18.56 -11.75
C LEU A 77 -7.26 19.96 -11.49
N LEU A 78 -7.11 20.87 -12.43
CA LEU A 78 -7.51 22.27 -12.24
C LEU A 78 -9.01 22.43 -11.87
N TYR A 79 -9.87 21.69 -12.56
CA TYR A 79 -11.33 21.72 -12.34
C TYR A 79 -11.94 20.34 -12.13
N ASP A 80 -11.10 19.30 -12.02
CA ASP A 80 -11.53 17.93 -11.95
C ASP A 80 -10.49 17.08 -11.23
N TYR A 81 -10.58 15.78 -11.36
CA TYR A 81 -9.58 14.85 -10.84
C TYR A 81 -9.44 13.66 -11.79
N ASP A 82 -8.33 12.97 -11.68
CA ASP A 82 -8.06 11.76 -12.43
C ASP A 82 -7.47 10.73 -11.48
N ARG A 83 -7.27 9.51 -11.95
CA ARG A 83 -6.76 8.43 -11.11
C ARG A 83 -5.72 7.60 -11.84
N TYR A 84 -4.78 7.08 -11.05
CA TYR A 84 -3.87 6.04 -11.49
C TYR A 84 -4.14 4.76 -10.73
N ASN A 85 -4.14 3.63 -11.44
CA ASN A 85 -4.30 2.31 -10.84
C ASN A 85 -2.94 1.73 -10.48
N PHE A 86 -2.91 0.91 -9.46
CA PHE A 86 -1.73 0.12 -9.09
C PHE A 86 -2.15 -1.28 -8.68
N SER A 87 -1.27 -2.25 -8.93
CA SER A 87 -1.54 -3.64 -8.56
C SER A 87 -0.24 -4.43 -8.44
N ALA A 88 -0.31 -5.52 -7.71
CA ALA A 88 0.75 -6.51 -7.59
C ALA A 88 0.14 -7.86 -7.25
N SER A 89 0.80 -8.96 -7.61
CA SER A 89 0.36 -10.30 -7.27
C SER A 89 1.53 -11.27 -7.24
N ASP A 90 1.37 -12.34 -6.45
CA ASP A 90 2.28 -13.47 -6.41
C ASP A 90 1.48 -14.71 -6.04
N GLN A 91 1.66 -15.80 -6.76
CA GLN A 91 0.91 -17.04 -6.50
C GLN A 91 1.43 -17.80 -5.28
N TYR A 92 2.71 -17.67 -4.95
CA TYR A 92 3.35 -18.37 -3.85
C TYR A 92 4.37 -17.47 -3.18
N GLY A 93 3.89 -16.43 -2.53
CA GLY A 93 4.75 -15.43 -1.94
C GLY A 93 4.49 -15.18 -0.47
N TYR A 94 5.40 -14.43 0.16
CA TYR A 94 5.26 -13.94 1.52
C TYR A 94 4.91 -12.46 1.55
N ASN A 95 5.16 -11.74 0.46
CA ASN A 95 4.88 -10.30 0.39
C ASN A 95 4.83 -9.82 -1.05
N ILE A 96 4.03 -8.78 -1.25
CA ILE A 96 3.95 -8.02 -2.50
C ILE A 96 3.84 -6.53 -2.15
N GLU A 97 4.21 -5.69 -3.10
CA GLU A 97 4.12 -4.24 -2.96
C GLU A 97 3.77 -3.60 -4.30
N ALA A 98 3.13 -2.44 -4.23
CA ALA A 98 2.85 -1.62 -5.40
C ALA A 98 2.95 -0.15 -5.01
N ALA A 99 3.48 0.67 -5.92
CA ALA A 99 3.60 2.10 -5.71
C ALA A 99 3.40 2.83 -7.03
N THR A 100 2.91 4.05 -6.95
CA THR A 100 2.84 4.93 -8.11
C THR A 100 3.00 6.39 -7.68
N ARG A 101 3.48 7.24 -8.61
CA ARG A 101 3.55 8.68 -8.42
C ARG A 101 2.48 9.35 -9.24
N THR A 102 2.01 10.50 -8.74
CA THR A 102 0.99 11.30 -9.41
C THR A 102 1.59 12.64 -9.84
N PRO A 103 1.10 13.22 -10.97
CA PRO A 103 1.59 14.51 -11.44
C PRO A 103 1.06 15.70 -10.64
N TYR A 104 0.01 15.51 -9.85
CA TYR A 104 -0.64 16.53 -9.02
C TYR A 104 -0.95 15.95 -7.64
N LEU A 105 -1.42 16.82 -6.74
CA LEU A 105 -1.69 16.45 -5.34
C LEU A 105 -2.71 15.31 -5.24
N THR A 106 -2.35 14.29 -4.48
CA THR A 106 -3.25 13.18 -4.16
C THR A 106 -4.41 13.66 -3.28
N ARG A 107 -5.58 13.09 -3.50
CA ARG A 107 -6.77 13.43 -2.71
C ARG A 107 -7.48 12.24 -2.10
N TYR A 108 -7.26 11.06 -2.62
CA TYR A 108 -7.91 9.84 -2.14
C TYR A 108 -7.15 8.63 -2.66
N SER A 109 -7.06 7.59 -1.85
CA SER A 109 -6.54 6.31 -2.30
C SER A 109 -7.31 5.19 -1.63
N CYS A 110 -7.50 4.09 -2.34
CA CYS A 110 -8.02 2.86 -1.78
C CYS A 110 -7.28 1.66 -2.37
N ALA A 111 -7.26 0.58 -1.60
CA ALA A 111 -6.68 -0.67 -2.05
C ALA A 111 -7.47 -1.84 -1.47
N SER A 112 -7.58 -2.90 -2.26
CA SER A 112 -8.12 -4.20 -1.86
C SER A 112 -6.99 -5.21 -1.81
N TYR A 113 -6.95 -6.00 -0.76
CA TYR A 113 -5.91 -7.00 -0.50
C TYR A 113 -6.56 -8.37 -0.41
N TYR A 114 -6.02 -9.32 -1.14
CA TYR A 114 -6.49 -10.69 -1.15
C TYR A 114 -5.36 -11.63 -0.74
N VAL A 115 -5.68 -12.53 0.19
CA VAL A 115 -4.76 -13.58 0.64
C VAL A 115 -5.50 -14.92 0.58
N CYS A 116 -4.91 -15.88 -0.08
CA CYS A 116 -5.35 -17.28 -0.07
C CYS A 116 -4.22 -18.18 0.40
N SER A 117 -4.34 -18.66 1.61
CA SER A 117 -3.40 -19.61 2.21
C SER A 117 -3.92 -21.04 2.08
N ASP A 118 -3.16 -22.01 2.56
CA ASP A 118 -3.59 -23.42 2.60
C ASP A 118 -4.82 -23.65 3.50
N THR A 119 -5.10 -22.73 4.42
CA THR A 119 -6.16 -22.89 5.42
C THR A 119 -7.37 -21.99 5.17
N GLY A 120 -7.30 -21.04 4.25
CA GLY A 120 -8.43 -20.17 3.94
C GLY A 120 -8.06 -18.95 3.14
N SER A 121 -9.07 -18.17 2.75
CA SER A 121 -8.89 -16.94 1.98
C SER A 121 -9.65 -15.78 2.61
N THR A 122 -9.13 -14.57 2.40
CA THR A 122 -9.73 -13.35 2.95
C THR A 122 -9.44 -12.17 2.01
N THR A 123 -10.42 -11.29 1.86
CA THR A 123 -10.26 -10.02 1.17
C THR A 123 -10.53 -8.87 2.14
N THR A 124 -9.66 -7.87 2.14
CA THR A 124 -9.81 -6.68 2.98
C THR A 124 -9.54 -5.42 2.18
N ASN A 125 -9.98 -4.28 2.71
CA ASN A 125 -9.84 -2.99 2.02
C ASN A 125 -9.29 -1.94 2.98
N LEU A 126 -8.49 -1.02 2.44
CA LEU A 126 -8.07 0.21 3.12
C LEU A 126 -8.36 1.41 2.23
N ASN A 127 -8.57 2.55 2.85
CA ASN A 127 -8.67 3.83 2.14
C ASN A 127 -8.05 4.95 2.97
N LEU A 128 -7.60 6.00 2.26
CA LEU A 128 -7.03 7.20 2.85
C LEU A 128 -7.59 8.45 2.18
N LYS A 129 -7.83 9.47 3.00
CA LYS A 129 -8.17 10.83 2.57
C LYS A 129 -7.30 11.81 3.32
N PRO A 130 -6.94 12.94 2.70
CA PRO A 130 -6.33 14.04 3.43
C PRO A 130 -7.23 14.59 4.52
#